data_2545c09f1d336fc7cffc5817473b1815
#
_entry.id   2545c09f1d336fc7cffc5817473b1815
#
_cell.length_a   1.000
_cell.length_b   1.000
_cell.length_c   1.000
_cell.angle_alpha   90.00
_cell.angle_beta   90.00
_cell.angle_gamma   90.00
#
_symmetry.space_group_name_H-M   'P 1'
#
loop_
_entity.id
_entity.type
_entity.pdbx_description
1 polymer ?
#
loop_
_entity_poly.entity_id
_entity_poly.type
_entity_poly.pdbx_seq_one_letter_code
_entity_poly.pdbx_strand_id
1 'polypeptide(L)'
;MIGEAEAEAARLEVARRLLAANEKGKDGSDATSRNALPRLALIVVAACLPLAALGAYLFYGSPSLPDQPLAARLTDPAKETDVGVLVARVEARLRAHPEEGAGWDAIAPIYLGARRYADAAEAYRQSIRLLGPTAKRLSGLGQALVLEQQGLVTEPARVALEEALKRDETL
;
A
#
# COMPACT_ATOMS: atom_id res chain seq x y z
N MET A 1 -11.89 76.26 5.28
CA MET A 1 -12.99 75.87 4.36
C MET A 1 -12.34 75.77 2.99
N ILE A 2 -12.35 74.64 2.41
CA ILE A 2 -11.82 74.37 1.03
C ILE A 2 -12.84 75.02 0.11
N GLY A 3 -12.40 75.93 -0.79
CA GLY A 3 -13.28 76.62 -1.73
C GLY A 3 -13.91 75.62 -2.72
N GLU A 4 -15.15 75.91 -3.16
CA GLU A 4 -15.87 75.07 -4.12
C GLU A 4 -15.05 74.78 -5.40
N ALA A 5 -14.26 75.80 -5.84
CA ALA A 5 -13.38 75.68 -6.98
C ALA A 5 -12.23 74.70 -6.77
N GLU A 6 -11.71 74.57 -5.55
CA GLU A 6 -10.67 73.54 -5.25
C GLU A 6 -11.24 72.16 -5.18
N ALA A 7 -12.48 71.98 -4.73
CA ALA A 7 -13.18 70.72 -4.70
C ALA A 7 -13.53 70.21 -6.11
N GLU A 8 -13.90 71.07 -7.02
CA GLU A 8 -14.13 70.73 -8.44
C GLU A 8 -12.83 70.40 -9.15
N ALA A 9 -11.74 71.11 -8.93
CA ALA A 9 -10.45 70.80 -9.49
C ALA A 9 -9.95 69.41 -9.03
N ALA A 10 -10.14 69.07 -7.75
CA ALA A 10 -9.78 67.76 -7.21
C ALA A 10 -10.63 66.64 -7.83
N ARG A 11 -11.93 66.83 -8.07
CA ARG A 11 -12.78 65.87 -8.74
C ARG A 11 -12.39 65.60 -10.19
N LEU A 12 -12.05 66.67 -10.92
CA LEU A 12 -11.57 66.53 -12.31
C LEU A 12 -10.23 65.79 -12.40
N GLU A 13 -9.32 65.98 -11.46
CA GLU A 13 -8.05 65.31 -11.41
C GLU A 13 -8.24 63.81 -11.07
N VAL A 14 -9.13 63.47 -10.15
CA VAL A 14 -9.47 62.08 -9.83
C VAL A 14 -10.12 61.39 -11.03
N ALA A 15 -11.06 62.07 -11.72
CA ALA A 15 -11.67 61.53 -12.94
C ALA A 15 -10.67 61.29 -14.06
N ARG A 16 -9.68 62.19 -14.24
CA ARG A 16 -8.62 62.05 -15.24
C ARG A 16 -7.69 60.89 -14.90
N ARG A 17 -7.36 60.69 -13.62
CA ARG A 17 -6.55 59.53 -13.19
C ARG A 17 -7.27 58.20 -13.36
N LEU A 18 -8.59 58.15 -13.11
CA LEU A 18 -9.41 56.98 -13.31
C LEU A 18 -9.53 56.62 -14.81
N LEU A 19 -9.67 57.59 -15.68
CA LEU A 19 -9.67 57.38 -17.13
C LEU A 19 -8.32 56.88 -17.63
N ALA A 20 -7.22 57.48 -17.18
CA ALA A 20 -5.87 57.02 -17.52
C ALA A 20 -5.55 55.61 -17.00
N ALA A 21 -6.06 55.26 -15.83
CA ALA A 21 -5.94 53.90 -15.28
C ALA A 21 -6.78 52.87 -16.07
N ASN A 22 -7.97 53.29 -16.55
CA ASN A 22 -8.82 52.44 -17.38
C ASN A 22 -8.25 52.21 -18.80
N GLU A 23 -7.59 53.23 -19.38
CA GLU A 23 -6.87 53.08 -20.64
C GLU A 23 -5.69 52.10 -20.51
N LYS A 24 -4.88 52.24 -19.45
CA LYS A 24 -3.80 51.24 -19.15
C LYS A 24 -4.32 49.85 -18.91
N GLY A 25 -5.52 49.68 -18.37
CA GLY A 25 -6.17 48.38 -18.19
C GLY A 25 -6.64 47.77 -19.51
N LYS A 26 -6.97 48.58 -20.54
CA LYS A 26 -7.37 48.09 -21.85
C LYS A 26 -6.18 47.61 -22.68
N ASP A 27 -5.05 48.29 -22.60
CA ASP A 27 -3.82 47.84 -23.32
C ASP A 27 -3.25 46.54 -22.75
N GLY A 28 -3.60 46.14 -21.52
CA GLY A 28 -3.28 44.84 -20.93
C GLY A 28 -4.16 43.69 -21.41
N SER A 29 -5.30 43.98 -22.08
CA SER A 29 -6.26 42.97 -22.53
C SER A 29 -5.85 42.27 -23.85
N ASP A 30 -4.98 42.89 -24.65
CA ASP A 30 -4.52 42.28 -25.92
C ASP A 30 -3.40 41.24 -25.76
N ALA A 31 -2.93 41.01 -24.53
CA ALA A 31 -1.99 39.94 -24.21
C ALA A 31 -2.64 38.53 -24.29
N THR A 32 -3.97 38.44 -24.48
CA THR A 32 -4.71 37.17 -24.51
C THR A 32 -4.49 36.38 -25.82
N SER A 33 -3.99 37.02 -26.87
CA SER A 33 -3.77 36.38 -28.18
C SER A 33 -2.43 35.63 -28.29
N ARG A 34 -1.42 35.98 -27.45
CA ARG A 34 -0.09 35.33 -27.50
C ARG A 34 0.02 34.01 -26.72
N ASN A 35 -1.01 33.65 -25.96
CA ASN A 35 -1.03 32.45 -25.12
C ASN A 35 -1.88 31.31 -25.66
N ALA A 36 -2.29 31.33 -26.94
CA ALA A 36 -3.04 30.25 -27.54
C ALA A 36 -2.18 28.97 -27.71
N LEU A 37 -0.90 29.13 -28.03
CA LEU A 37 0.05 28.02 -28.13
C LEU A 37 0.27 27.26 -26.83
N PRO A 38 0.50 27.92 -25.66
CA PRO A 38 0.64 27.19 -24.42
C PRO A 38 -0.68 26.56 -23.94
N ARG A 39 -1.83 27.16 -24.22
CA ARG A 39 -3.14 26.58 -23.90
C ARG A 39 -3.43 25.34 -24.77
N LEU A 40 -3.13 25.41 -26.06
CA LEU A 40 -3.28 24.27 -26.95
C LEU A 40 -2.32 23.12 -26.54
N ALA A 41 -1.07 23.45 -26.21
CA ALA A 41 -0.11 22.48 -25.70
C ALA A 41 -0.58 21.84 -24.40
N LEU A 42 -1.16 22.61 -23.49
CA LEU A 42 -1.70 22.11 -22.25
C LEU A 42 -2.88 21.15 -22.46
N ILE A 43 -3.77 21.44 -23.40
CA ILE A 43 -4.89 20.58 -23.79
C ILE A 43 -4.36 19.27 -24.43
N VAL A 44 -3.36 19.37 -25.32
CA VAL A 44 -2.74 18.20 -25.93
C VAL A 44 -2.09 17.30 -24.88
N VAL A 45 -1.32 17.86 -23.95
CA VAL A 45 -0.69 17.11 -22.87
C VAL A 45 -1.75 16.47 -21.96
N ALA A 46 -2.80 17.22 -21.62
CA ALA A 46 -3.89 16.72 -20.78
C ALA A 46 -4.68 15.57 -21.43
N ALA A 47 -4.75 15.53 -22.77
CA ALA A 47 -5.37 14.45 -23.50
C ALA A 47 -4.41 13.27 -23.77
N CYS A 48 -3.17 13.56 -24.13
CA CYS A 48 -2.19 12.51 -24.46
C CYS A 48 -1.75 11.70 -23.23
N LEU A 49 -1.68 12.33 -22.04
CA LEU A 49 -1.18 11.66 -20.82
C LEU A 49 -2.13 10.52 -20.36
N PRO A 50 -3.45 10.71 -20.25
CA PRO A 50 -4.37 9.61 -19.94
C PRO A 50 -4.44 8.55 -21.04
N LEU A 51 -4.33 8.93 -22.31
CA LEU A 51 -4.30 7.97 -23.43
C LEU A 51 -3.02 7.12 -23.39
N ALA A 52 -1.87 7.72 -23.12
CA ALA A 52 -0.62 7.00 -22.95
C ALA A 52 -0.65 6.08 -21.73
N ALA A 53 -1.23 6.54 -20.61
CA ALA A 53 -1.41 5.72 -19.42
C ALA A 53 -2.35 4.53 -19.69
N LEU A 54 -3.46 4.75 -20.42
CA LEU A 54 -4.37 3.69 -20.83
C LEU A 54 -3.67 2.69 -21.76
N GLY A 55 -2.91 3.17 -22.72
CA GLY A 55 -2.13 2.31 -23.62
C GLY A 55 -1.09 1.47 -22.89
N ALA A 56 -0.36 2.08 -21.95
CA ALA A 56 0.57 1.36 -21.09
C ALA A 56 -0.15 0.32 -20.22
N TYR A 57 -1.30 0.66 -19.66
CA TYR A 57 -2.11 -0.28 -18.88
C TYR A 57 -2.61 -1.46 -19.73
N LEU A 58 -3.05 -1.23 -20.95
CA LEU A 58 -3.51 -2.31 -21.85
C LEU A 58 -2.35 -3.21 -22.30
N PHE A 59 -1.14 -2.67 -22.40
CA PHE A 59 0.04 -3.42 -22.86
C PHE A 59 0.76 -4.15 -21.72
N TYR A 60 0.93 -3.51 -20.57
CA TYR A 60 1.66 -4.09 -19.41
C TYR A 60 0.72 -4.60 -18.31
N GLY A 61 -0.53 -4.18 -18.31
CA GLY A 61 -1.54 -4.60 -17.34
C GLY A 61 -2.14 -5.95 -17.69
N SER A 62 -2.98 -6.43 -16.81
CA SER A 62 -3.76 -7.66 -17.00
C SER A 62 -5.25 -7.36 -17.03
N PRO A 63 -5.75 -6.69 -18.08
CA PRO A 63 -7.17 -6.27 -18.16
C PRO A 63 -8.15 -7.45 -18.24
N SER A 64 -7.65 -8.64 -18.55
CA SER A 64 -8.44 -9.88 -18.62
C SER A 64 -8.61 -10.58 -17.27
N LEU A 65 -7.95 -10.09 -16.20
CA LEU A 65 -8.17 -10.66 -14.87
C LEU A 65 -9.59 -10.34 -14.41
N PRO A 66 -10.37 -11.37 -14.00
CA PRO A 66 -11.71 -11.15 -13.49
C PRO A 66 -11.64 -10.27 -12.25
N ASP A 67 -12.56 -9.31 -12.16
CA ASP A 67 -12.70 -8.47 -10.96
C ASP A 67 -13.01 -9.36 -9.74
N GLN A 68 -12.25 -9.17 -8.67
CA GLN A 68 -12.45 -9.87 -7.40
C GLN A 68 -12.80 -8.84 -6.32
N PRO A 69 -14.04 -8.39 -6.25
CA PRO A 69 -14.47 -7.44 -5.25
C PRO A 69 -14.20 -8.02 -3.85
N LEU A 70 -13.75 -7.16 -2.94
CA LEU A 70 -13.40 -7.55 -1.57
C LEU A 70 -14.55 -8.30 -0.87
N ALA A 71 -15.79 -7.85 -1.10
CA ALA A 71 -16.98 -8.49 -0.57
C ALA A 71 -17.10 -9.97 -1.02
N ALA A 72 -16.85 -10.28 -2.29
CA ALA A 72 -16.88 -11.65 -2.80
C ALA A 72 -15.76 -12.50 -2.18
N ARG A 73 -14.58 -11.90 -1.93
CA ARG A 73 -13.47 -12.62 -1.27
C ARG A 73 -13.74 -12.90 0.21
N LEU A 74 -14.50 -12.03 0.87
CA LEU A 74 -14.86 -12.20 2.28
C LEU A 74 -16.06 -13.14 2.47
N THR A 75 -16.88 -13.33 1.43
CA THR A 75 -18.11 -14.15 1.50
C THR A 75 -18.00 -15.46 0.73
N ASP A 76 -16.83 -15.76 0.11
CA ASP A 76 -16.65 -17.02 -0.62
C ASP A 76 -16.30 -18.17 0.34
N PRO A 77 -17.29 -18.92 0.82
CA PRO A 77 -17.07 -20.03 1.76
C PRO A 77 -16.29 -21.19 1.10
N ALA A 78 -16.22 -21.21 -0.23
CA ALA A 78 -15.51 -22.26 -0.96
C ALA A 78 -13.99 -22.19 -0.77
N LYS A 79 -13.42 -20.97 -0.67
CA LYS A 79 -11.98 -20.81 -0.42
C LYS A 79 -11.59 -21.13 1.03
N GLU A 80 -12.44 -20.78 1.98
CA GLU A 80 -12.21 -21.06 3.39
C GLU A 80 -12.36 -22.58 3.67
N THR A 81 -13.36 -23.22 3.06
CA THR A 81 -13.58 -24.66 3.15
C THR A 81 -12.45 -25.46 2.48
N ASP A 82 -11.92 -24.96 1.37
CA ASP A 82 -10.85 -25.63 0.63
C ASP A 82 -9.52 -25.61 1.40
N VAL A 83 -9.13 -24.48 1.97
CA VAL A 83 -7.94 -24.36 2.84
C VAL A 83 -8.10 -25.18 4.11
N GLY A 84 -9.26 -25.14 4.75
CA GLY A 84 -9.54 -25.92 5.95
C GLY A 84 -9.46 -27.43 5.71
N VAL A 85 -10.00 -27.90 4.59
CA VAL A 85 -9.92 -29.32 4.18
C VAL A 85 -8.48 -29.72 3.91
N LEU A 86 -7.70 -28.87 3.24
CA LEU A 86 -6.28 -29.13 2.98
C LEU A 86 -5.47 -29.20 4.27
N VAL A 87 -5.70 -28.26 5.20
CA VAL A 87 -5.05 -28.26 6.52
C VAL A 87 -5.42 -29.56 7.28
N ALA A 88 -6.69 -29.93 7.34
CA ALA A 88 -7.13 -31.15 8.02
C ALA A 88 -6.48 -32.42 7.42
N ARG A 89 -6.30 -32.45 6.10
CA ARG A 89 -5.61 -33.56 5.43
C ARG A 89 -4.12 -33.63 5.81
N VAL A 90 -3.44 -32.49 5.85
CA VAL A 90 -2.03 -32.41 6.27
C VAL A 90 -1.91 -32.80 7.74
N GLU A 91 -2.81 -32.31 8.62
CA GLU A 91 -2.83 -32.70 10.03
C GLU A 91 -3.04 -34.21 10.21
N ALA A 92 -3.95 -34.83 9.43
CA ALA A 92 -4.17 -36.26 9.49
C ALA A 92 -2.91 -37.04 9.06
N ARG A 93 -2.22 -36.57 8.02
CA ARG A 93 -0.96 -37.15 7.56
C ARG A 93 0.15 -37.02 8.61
N LEU A 94 0.30 -35.85 9.23
CA LEU A 94 1.33 -35.62 10.25
C LEU A 94 1.06 -36.42 11.55
N ARG A 95 -0.21 -36.72 11.86
CA ARG A 95 -0.55 -37.64 12.94
C ARG A 95 -0.13 -39.08 12.63
N ALA A 96 -0.25 -39.50 11.39
CA ALA A 96 0.18 -40.84 10.93
C ALA A 96 1.70 -40.93 10.74
N HIS A 97 2.34 -39.82 10.34
CA HIS A 97 3.76 -39.71 10.01
C HIS A 97 4.40 -38.50 10.73
N PRO A 98 4.56 -38.55 12.05
CA PRO A 98 5.11 -37.45 12.83
C PRO A 98 6.59 -37.14 12.54
N GLU A 99 7.29 -38.07 11.89
CA GLU A 99 8.66 -37.93 11.44
C GLU A 99 8.82 -37.09 10.16
N GLU A 100 7.71 -36.72 9.51
CA GLU A 100 7.74 -35.97 8.26
C GLU A 100 8.02 -34.46 8.52
N GLY A 101 9.31 -34.12 8.71
CA GLY A 101 9.74 -32.76 9.02
C GLY A 101 9.32 -31.71 8.01
N ALA A 102 9.30 -32.07 6.70
CA ALA A 102 8.86 -31.18 5.63
C ALA A 102 7.37 -30.80 5.75
N GLY A 103 6.53 -31.73 6.20
CA GLY A 103 5.12 -31.45 6.46
C GLY A 103 4.92 -30.44 7.60
N TRP A 104 5.68 -30.58 8.70
CA TRP A 104 5.68 -29.63 9.80
C TRP A 104 6.16 -28.23 9.36
N ASP A 105 7.21 -28.18 8.54
CA ASP A 105 7.77 -26.92 8.01
C ASP A 105 6.78 -26.20 7.09
N ALA A 106 5.98 -26.97 6.32
CA ALA A 106 4.99 -26.41 5.41
C ALA A 106 3.73 -25.90 6.11
N ILE A 107 3.27 -26.60 7.19
CA ILE A 107 2.02 -26.23 7.87
C ILE A 107 2.21 -25.09 8.89
N ALA A 108 3.40 -24.93 9.46
CA ALA A 108 3.68 -23.94 10.50
C ALA A 108 3.30 -22.52 10.09
N PRO A 109 3.68 -21.97 8.91
CA PRO A 109 3.28 -20.64 8.49
C PRO A 109 1.77 -20.54 8.21
N ILE A 110 1.10 -21.63 7.86
CA ILE A 110 -0.34 -21.66 7.64
C ILE A 110 -1.07 -21.48 8.98
N TYR A 111 -0.63 -22.18 10.03
CA TYR A 111 -1.16 -22.00 11.39
C TYR A 111 -0.95 -20.57 11.89
N LEU A 112 0.23 -19.98 11.62
CA LEU A 112 0.52 -18.60 11.99
C LEU A 112 -0.45 -17.62 11.31
N GLY A 113 -0.68 -17.77 10.01
CA GLY A 113 -1.66 -16.98 9.25
C GLY A 113 -3.10 -17.18 9.72
N ALA A 114 -3.46 -18.40 10.13
CA ALA A 114 -4.75 -18.73 10.71
C ALA A 114 -4.91 -18.29 12.19
N ARG A 115 -3.93 -17.61 12.76
CA ARG A 115 -3.89 -17.18 14.18
C ARG A 115 -3.90 -18.34 15.18
N ARG A 116 -3.56 -19.54 14.74
CA ARG A 116 -3.38 -20.72 15.58
C ARG A 116 -1.95 -20.76 16.11
N TYR A 117 -1.61 -19.79 16.96
CA TYR A 117 -0.23 -19.50 17.35
C TYR A 117 0.44 -20.64 18.13
N ALA A 118 -0.28 -21.29 19.02
CA ALA A 118 0.24 -22.45 19.75
C ALA A 118 0.58 -23.61 18.81
N ASP A 119 -0.32 -23.91 17.84
CA ASP A 119 -0.08 -24.96 16.84
C ASP A 119 1.09 -24.59 15.92
N ALA A 120 1.22 -23.31 15.57
CA ALA A 120 2.35 -22.81 14.78
C ALA A 120 3.67 -22.98 15.52
N ALA A 121 3.73 -22.62 16.82
CA ALA A 121 4.92 -22.79 17.63
C ALA A 121 5.32 -24.26 17.73
N GLU A 122 4.36 -25.16 17.93
CA GLU A 122 4.63 -26.60 17.98
C GLU A 122 5.12 -27.13 16.62
N ALA A 123 4.48 -26.74 15.51
CA ALA A 123 4.90 -27.14 14.17
C ALA A 123 6.33 -26.68 13.85
N TYR A 124 6.70 -25.44 14.22
CA TYR A 124 8.06 -24.96 14.08
C TYR A 124 9.06 -25.73 14.97
N ARG A 125 8.70 -26.08 16.21
CA ARG A 125 9.56 -26.93 17.07
C ARG A 125 9.81 -28.28 16.44
N GLN A 126 8.77 -28.90 15.90
CA GLN A 126 8.89 -30.21 15.21
C GLN A 126 9.76 -30.11 13.97
N SER A 127 9.55 -29.08 13.15
CA SER A 127 10.38 -28.88 11.93
C SER A 127 11.84 -28.63 12.30
N ILE A 128 12.13 -27.84 13.33
CA ILE A 128 13.49 -27.60 13.84
C ILE A 128 14.13 -28.88 14.35
N ARG A 129 13.38 -29.68 15.08
CA ARG A 129 13.87 -30.96 15.64
C ARG A 129 14.25 -31.95 14.53
N LEU A 130 13.43 -32.02 13.46
CA LEU A 130 13.57 -33.03 12.41
C LEU A 130 14.50 -32.60 11.27
N LEU A 131 14.48 -31.32 10.92
CA LEU A 131 15.23 -30.77 9.78
C LEU A 131 16.41 -29.88 10.18
N GLY A 132 16.56 -29.62 11.46
CA GLY A 132 17.55 -28.68 11.99
C GLY A 132 17.08 -27.22 11.98
N PRO A 133 17.76 -26.38 12.76
CA PRO A 133 17.45 -24.96 12.89
C PRO A 133 17.94 -24.16 11.68
N THR A 134 17.07 -23.37 11.10
CA THR A 134 17.38 -22.34 10.11
C THR A 134 16.88 -20.98 10.60
N ALA A 135 17.42 -19.87 10.09
CA ALA A 135 16.96 -18.52 10.44
C ALA A 135 15.45 -18.39 10.25
N LYS A 136 14.90 -18.88 9.13
CA LYS A 136 13.48 -18.85 8.82
C LYS A 136 12.62 -19.61 9.85
N ARG A 137 13.03 -20.83 10.25
CA ARG A 137 12.26 -21.63 11.22
C ARG A 137 12.32 -21.03 12.61
N LEU A 138 13.48 -20.54 13.01
CA LEU A 138 13.67 -19.89 14.31
C LEU A 138 12.93 -18.56 14.41
N SER A 139 12.95 -17.73 13.38
CA SER A 139 12.17 -16.49 13.35
C SER A 139 10.67 -16.77 13.39
N GLY A 140 10.19 -17.78 12.62
CA GLY A 140 8.80 -18.21 12.67
C GLY A 140 8.37 -18.73 14.04
N LEU A 141 9.23 -19.50 14.72
CA LEU A 141 9.00 -19.93 16.10
C LEU A 141 8.93 -18.74 17.06
N GLY A 142 9.89 -17.84 17.01
CA GLY A 142 9.89 -16.64 17.82
C GLY A 142 8.65 -15.79 17.63
N GLN A 143 8.24 -15.58 16.38
CA GLN A 143 7.00 -14.84 16.05
C GLN A 143 5.76 -15.54 16.61
N ALA A 144 5.66 -16.86 16.46
CA ALA A 144 4.53 -17.63 16.99
C ALA A 144 4.43 -17.50 18.51
N LEU A 145 5.55 -17.61 19.21
CA LEU A 145 5.60 -17.48 20.68
C LEU A 145 5.22 -16.07 21.16
N VAL A 146 5.66 -15.02 20.47
CA VAL A 146 5.28 -13.63 20.80
C VAL A 146 3.78 -13.42 20.62
N LEU A 147 3.22 -13.92 19.48
CA LEU A 147 1.80 -13.76 19.19
C LEU A 147 0.91 -14.61 20.11
N GLU A 148 1.36 -15.80 20.51
CA GLU A 148 0.68 -16.65 21.50
C GLU A 148 0.53 -15.92 22.85
N GLN A 149 1.53 -15.12 23.23
CA GLN A 149 1.55 -14.31 24.45
C GLN A 149 1.08 -12.86 24.22
N GLN A 150 0.21 -12.64 23.23
CA GLN A 150 -0.40 -11.34 22.96
C GLN A 150 0.60 -10.18 22.74
N GLY A 151 1.77 -10.48 22.19
CA GLY A 151 2.83 -9.53 21.91
C GLY A 151 3.92 -9.45 22.98
N LEU A 152 3.81 -10.22 24.09
CA LEU A 152 4.84 -10.27 25.09
C LEU A 152 6.02 -11.12 24.61
N VAL A 153 7.23 -10.55 24.62
CA VAL A 153 8.46 -11.26 24.29
C VAL A 153 8.93 -12.05 25.52
N THR A 154 8.63 -13.34 25.54
CA THR A 154 9.08 -14.26 26.58
C THR A 154 10.51 -14.70 26.31
N GLU A 155 11.17 -15.27 27.34
CA GLU A 155 12.54 -15.77 27.21
C GLU A 155 12.71 -16.79 26.06
N PRO A 156 11.82 -17.79 25.88
CA PRO A 156 11.91 -18.71 24.73
C PRO A 156 11.78 -17.99 23.36
N ALA A 157 10.92 -16.97 23.28
CA ALA A 157 10.75 -16.19 22.06
C ALA A 157 12.03 -15.38 21.74
N ARG A 158 12.60 -14.72 22.78
CA ARG A 158 13.84 -13.96 22.65
C ARG A 158 15.00 -14.84 22.15
N VAL A 159 15.19 -16.00 22.79
CA VAL A 159 16.24 -16.94 22.39
C VAL A 159 16.10 -17.42 20.95
N ALA A 160 14.86 -17.75 20.53
CA ALA A 160 14.60 -18.17 19.15
C ALA A 160 14.91 -17.06 18.14
N LEU A 161 14.52 -15.80 18.43
CA LEU A 161 14.78 -14.66 17.56
C LEU A 161 16.26 -14.29 17.50
N GLU A 162 16.97 -14.30 18.63
CA GLU A 162 18.42 -14.05 18.67
C GLU A 162 19.21 -15.11 17.90
N GLU A 163 18.80 -16.37 18.02
CA GLU A 163 19.44 -17.45 17.28
C GLU A 163 19.13 -17.39 15.77
N ALA A 164 17.93 -16.90 15.40
CA ALA A 164 17.60 -16.62 14.01
C ALA A 164 18.53 -15.55 13.43
N LEU A 165 18.71 -14.43 14.14
CA LEU A 165 19.59 -13.33 13.72
C LEU A 165 21.05 -13.77 13.56
N LYS A 166 21.57 -14.65 14.45
CA LYS A 166 22.93 -15.18 14.32
C LYS A 166 23.13 -16.03 13.07
N ARG A 167 22.06 -16.66 12.56
CA ARG A 167 22.10 -17.54 11.38
C ARG A 167 21.81 -16.84 10.08
N ASP A 168 21.23 -15.67 10.14
CA ASP A 168 20.94 -14.84 8.97
C ASP A 168 21.89 -13.63 8.98
N GLU A 169 23.02 -13.79 8.31
CA GLU A 169 24.02 -12.72 8.13
C GLU A 169 23.51 -11.59 7.20
N THR A 170 22.30 -11.73 6.67
CA THR A 170 21.70 -10.79 5.70
C THR A 170 20.61 -9.89 6.30
N LEU A 171 20.25 -10.08 7.57
CA LEU A 171 19.36 -9.22 8.34
C LEU A 171 20.16 -8.22 9.19
#